data_c104dbc7f4e2959525271c51da31cabc
#
_entry.id   c104dbc7f4e2959525271c51da31cabc
#
_cell.length_a   1.000
_cell.length_b   1.000
_cell.length_c   1.000
_cell.angle_alpha   90.00
_cell.angle_beta   90.00
_cell.angle_gamma   90.00
#
_symmetry.space_group_name_H-M   'P 1'
#
loop_
_entity.id
_entity.type
_entity.pdbx_description
1 polymer ?
#
loop_
_entity_poly.entity_id
_entity_poly.type
_entity_poly.pdbx_seq_one_letter_code
_entity_poly.pdbx_strand_id
1 'polypeptide(L)'
;MSGLIGNKIGMTSIFDENGKNLPCTVIQAGPCVVTQVRTQDSDGYDALQLGFDEKSAKNSNKAAEGHFKKANTSTKRKLVEFKGFESEHKLGDTIGVDLFAEGEFVDITGTSKGKGFQGVVKRHGFSGVGQATHGQHNRLRAPGSIGAASYPARVFKGMRMAGRMGNERVTVQNLRVLKVVPEKNLLVVKGCVPGHKNSYILISK
;
A
#
# COMPACT_ATOMS: atom_id res chain seq x y z
N MET A 1 6.65 14.30 2.48
CA MET A 1 6.22 13.20 3.37
C MET A 1 7.36 12.22 3.50
N SER A 2 7.97 12.16 4.67
CA SER A 2 8.95 11.14 5.04
C SER A 2 8.26 9.78 5.22
N GLY A 3 8.97 8.69 5.06
CA GLY A 3 8.35 7.39 5.18
C GLY A 3 9.32 6.23 5.06
N LEU A 4 8.80 5.02 5.26
CA LEU A 4 9.53 3.76 5.15
C LEU A 4 8.81 2.75 4.25
N ILE A 5 9.57 1.79 3.78
CA ILE A 5 9.05 0.60 3.13
C ILE A 5 8.96 -0.51 4.17
N GLY A 6 7.88 -1.28 4.15
CA GLY A 6 7.70 -2.42 5.04
C GLY A 6 6.93 -3.56 4.42
N ASN A 7 6.84 -4.65 5.16
CA ASN A 7 6.06 -5.83 4.85
C ASN A 7 4.92 -6.03 5.84
N LYS A 8 3.72 -6.32 5.34
CA LYS A 8 2.58 -6.69 6.17
C LYS A 8 2.77 -8.10 6.73
N ILE A 9 2.97 -8.25 8.04
CA ILE A 9 3.08 -9.56 8.69
C ILE A 9 1.70 -10.19 8.86
N GLY A 10 0.75 -9.44 9.43
CA GLY A 10 -0.59 -9.96 9.71
C GLY A 10 -1.43 -9.00 10.52
N MET A 11 -2.58 -9.50 10.97
CA MET A 11 -3.46 -8.76 11.88
C MET A 11 -3.58 -9.49 13.21
N THR A 12 -3.69 -8.70 14.26
CA THR A 12 -3.94 -9.14 15.63
C THR A 12 -4.82 -8.12 16.34
N SER A 13 -5.02 -8.28 17.62
CA SER A 13 -5.69 -7.28 18.45
C SER A 13 -4.85 -6.98 19.69
N ILE A 14 -4.97 -5.77 20.20
CA ILE A 14 -4.34 -5.29 21.43
C ILE A 14 -5.43 -4.66 22.29
N PHE A 15 -5.37 -4.86 23.58
CA PHE A 15 -6.24 -4.15 24.53
C PHE A 15 -5.61 -2.81 24.90
N ASP A 16 -6.41 -1.75 24.92
CA ASP A 16 -6.01 -0.46 25.44
C ASP A 16 -6.11 -0.42 26.98
N GLU A 17 -5.71 0.68 27.58
CA GLU A 17 -5.74 0.88 29.03
C GLU A 17 -7.16 0.76 29.62
N ASN A 18 -8.18 1.00 28.82
CA ASN A 18 -9.59 0.91 29.19
C ASN A 18 -10.18 -0.51 28.96
N GLY A 19 -9.36 -1.49 28.62
CA GLY A 19 -9.78 -2.85 28.33
C GLY A 19 -10.49 -3.01 26.97
N LYS A 20 -10.49 -1.98 26.10
CA LYS A 20 -11.12 -2.03 24.78
C LYS A 20 -10.22 -2.78 23.81
N ASN A 21 -10.79 -3.78 23.13
CA ASN A 21 -10.10 -4.52 22.09
C ASN A 21 -9.94 -3.68 20.82
N LEU A 22 -8.69 -3.40 20.42
CA LEU A 22 -8.31 -2.65 19.23
C LEU A 22 -7.77 -3.60 18.16
N PRO A 23 -8.47 -3.81 17.03
CA PRO A 23 -7.90 -4.55 15.91
C PRO A 23 -6.73 -3.77 15.33
N CYS A 24 -5.63 -4.47 15.08
CA CYS A 24 -4.39 -3.84 14.58
C CYS A 24 -3.69 -4.70 13.54
N THR A 25 -2.85 -4.08 12.75
CA THR A 25 -1.96 -4.75 11.80
C THR A 25 -0.52 -4.59 12.25
N VAL A 26 0.21 -5.70 12.24
CA VAL A 26 1.64 -5.75 12.49
C VAL A 26 2.38 -5.65 11.17
N ILE A 27 3.31 -4.72 11.11
CA ILE A 27 4.11 -4.38 9.93
C ILE A 27 5.58 -4.50 10.32
N GLN A 28 6.38 -5.16 9.52
CA GLN A 28 7.82 -5.07 9.57
C GLN A 28 8.24 -3.85 8.75
N ALA A 29 8.64 -2.77 9.40
CA ALA A 29 9.01 -1.51 8.76
C ALA A 29 10.53 -1.30 8.84
N GLY A 30 11.20 -1.42 7.70
CA GLY A 30 12.66 -1.34 7.64
C GLY A 30 13.38 -2.62 8.15
N PRO A 31 14.73 -2.57 8.33
CA PRO A 31 15.58 -1.42 8.03
C PRO A 31 15.61 -1.09 6.53
N CYS A 32 15.51 0.18 6.20
CA CYS A 32 15.63 0.69 4.84
C CYS A 32 16.99 1.36 4.65
N VAL A 33 17.67 1.10 3.53
CA VAL A 33 18.97 1.71 3.22
C VAL A 33 18.79 2.80 2.20
N VAL A 34 19.44 3.95 2.40
CA VAL A 34 19.47 5.05 1.42
C VAL A 34 20.35 4.64 0.23
N THR A 35 19.71 4.39 -0.90
CA THR A 35 20.38 3.94 -2.13
C THR A 35 20.73 5.07 -3.09
N GLN A 36 20.05 6.20 -2.97
CA GLN A 36 20.36 7.41 -3.73
C GLN A 36 19.80 8.64 -2.99
N VAL A 37 20.53 9.71 -3.00
CA VAL A 37 20.08 11.05 -2.59
C VAL A 37 19.85 11.85 -3.86
N ARG A 38 18.66 12.40 -4.02
CA ARG A 38 18.31 13.32 -5.10
C ARG A 38 18.30 14.73 -4.58
N THR A 39 18.88 15.64 -5.36
CA THR A 39 18.99 17.07 -5.00
C THR A 39 18.39 17.93 -6.08
N GLN A 40 17.96 19.13 -5.68
CA GLN A 40 17.37 20.10 -6.60
C GLN A 40 18.30 20.43 -7.79
N ASP A 41 19.62 20.50 -7.53
CA ASP A 41 20.62 20.89 -8.55
C ASP A 41 20.81 19.81 -9.62
N SER A 42 20.80 18.53 -9.23
CA SER A 42 21.07 17.42 -10.16
C SER A 42 19.81 16.82 -10.80
N ASP A 43 18.73 16.73 -10.03
CA ASP A 43 17.52 15.99 -10.41
C ASP A 43 16.28 16.88 -10.52
N GLY A 44 16.36 18.15 -10.08
CA GLY A 44 15.25 19.09 -10.08
C GLY A 44 14.25 18.92 -8.94
N TYR A 45 14.54 18.04 -7.97
CA TYR A 45 13.75 17.84 -6.76
C TYR A 45 14.56 17.13 -5.68
N ASP A 46 14.18 17.34 -4.42
CA ASP A 46 14.80 16.69 -3.28
C ASP A 46 14.02 15.43 -2.88
N ALA A 47 14.73 14.29 -2.80
CA ALA A 47 14.17 13.01 -2.37
C ALA A 47 15.26 12.05 -1.91
N LEU A 48 14.88 11.12 -1.03
CA LEU A 48 15.71 9.97 -0.67
C LEU A 48 15.13 8.71 -1.29
N GLN A 49 15.94 7.99 -2.06
CA GLN A 49 15.57 6.66 -2.53
C GLN A 49 15.94 5.64 -1.48
N LEU A 50 14.96 4.94 -0.96
CA LEU A 50 15.11 3.89 0.04
C LEU A 50 15.02 2.51 -0.60
N GLY A 51 15.91 1.61 -0.19
CA GLY A 51 15.93 0.21 -0.57
C GLY A 51 15.53 -0.69 0.59
N PHE A 52 14.64 -1.65 0.34
CA PHE A 52 14.12 -2.61 1.32
C PHE A 52 14.16 -4.03 0.78
N ASP A 53 14.31 -5.00 1.67
CA ASP A 53 14.37 -6.44 1.41
C ASP A 53 15.52 -6.87 0.48
N GLU A 54 16.28 -7.86 0.89
CA GLU A 54 17.45 -8.31 0.13
C GLU A 54 17.06 -9.16 -1.07
N LYS A 55 17.77 -8.94 -2.15
CA LYS A 55 17.62 -9.71 -3.37
C LYS A 55 18.87 -10.56 -3.59
N SER A 56 18.66 -11.85 -3.88
CA SER A 56 19.78 -12.73 -4.20
C SER A 56 20.57 -12.22 -5.43
N ALA A 57 21.88 -12.28 -5.36
CA ALA A 57 22.78 -11.87 -6.45
C ALA A 57 22.44 -12.57 -7.78
N LYS A 58 22.03 -13.85 -7.74
CA LYS A 58 21.62 -14.61 -8.94
C LYS A 58 20.46 -13.96 -9.72
N ASN A 59 19.62 -13.19 -9.05
CA ASN A 59 18.45 -12.52 -9.63
C ASN A 59 18.70 -11.05 -9.95
N SER A 60 19.93 -10.57 -9.81
CA SER A 60 20.30 -9.17 -10.02
C SER A 60 21.05 -9.02 -11.34
N ASN A 61 20.81 -7.93 -12.04
CA ASN A 61 21.55 -7.57 -13.24
C ASN A 61 22.73 -6.66 -12.88
N LYS A 62 23.76 -6.60 -13.76
CA LYS A 62 24.97 -5.79 -13.55
C LYS A 62 24.67 -4.30 -13.33
N ALA A 63 23.63 -3.76 -13.99
CA ALA A 63 23.23 -2.36 -13.81
C ALA A 63 22.71 -2.09 -12.40
N ALA A 64 21.84 -2.96 -11.85
CA ALA A 64 21.37 -2.87 -10.48
C ALA A 64 22.52 -3.04 -9.48
N GLU A 65 23.42 -4.02 -9.69
CA GLU A 65 24.58 -4.20 -8.84
C GLU A 65 25.46 -2.94 -8.79
N GLY A 66 25.68 -2.28 -9.95
CA GLY A 66 26.42 -1.03 -10.02
C GLY A 66 25.77 0.09 -9.23
N HIS A 67 24.44 0.16 -9.26
CA HIS A 67 23.66 1.14 -8.47
C HIS A 67 23.84 0.93 -6.96
N PHE A 68 23.68 -0.31 -6.47
CA PHE A 68 23.81 -0.62 -5.06
C PHE A 68 25.24 -0.58 -4.54
N LYS A 69 26.24 -0.88 -5.39
CA LYS A 69 27.66 -0.73 -5.04
C LYS A 69 28.04 0.70 -4.67
N LYS A 70 27.42 1.72 -5.32
CA LYS A 70 27.63 3.13 -4.96
C LYS A 70 27.18 3.44 -3.53
N ALA A 71 26.14 2.76 -3.06
CA ALA A 71 25.60 2.89 -1.70
C ALA A 71 26.21 1.90 -0.70
N ASN A 72 27.25 1.15 -1.07
CA ASN A 72 27.89 0.12 -0.24
C ASN A 72 26.89 -0.89 0.36
N THR A 73 25.84 -1.27 -0.38
CA THR A 73 24.79 -2.16 0.10
C THR A 73 24.56 -3.32 -0.85
N SER A 74 23.94 -4.40 -0.33
CA SER A 74 23.43 -5.51 -1.12
C SER A 74 22.27 -5.07 -2.01
N THR A 75 22.02 -5.80 -3.10
CA THR A 75 20.87 -5.51 -3.96
C THR A 75 19.55 -5.67 -3.21
N LYS A 76 18.65 -4.69 -3.36
CA LYS A 76 17.34 -4.66 -2.71
C LYS A 76 16.21 -4.98 -3.70
N ARG A 77 15.12 -5.56 -3.18
CA ARG A 77 13.95 -5.94 -3.99
C ARG A 77 13.04 -4.79 -4.28
N LYS A 78 12.86 -3.91 -3.31
CA LYS A 78 11.94 -2.78 -3.42
C LYS A 78 12.70 -1.47 -3.25
N LEU A 79 12.55 -0.58 -4.23
CA LEU A 79 13.05 0.78 -4.20
C LEU A 79 11.88 1.73 -4.28
N VAL A 80 11.87 2.75 -3.45
CA VAL A 80 10.87 3.83 -3.47
C VAL A 80 11.53 5.14 -3.05
N GLU A 81 11.12 6.22 -3.66
CA GLU A 81 11.55 7.57 -3.30
C GLU A 81 10.53 8.20 -2.33
N PHE A 82 11.07 8.83 -1.30
CA PHE A 82 10.32 9.61 -0.34
C PHE A 82 10.87 11.04 -0.32
N LYS A 83 9.97 12.01 -0.19
CA LYS A 83 10.30 13.45 -0.06
C LYS A 83 10.11 13.90 1.39
N GLY A 84 10.71 15.04 1.75
CA GLY A 84 10.42 15.70 3.02
C GLY A 84 11.03 15.04 4.26
N PHE A 85 12.21 14.47 4.16
CA PHE A 85 13.02 14.15 5.32
C PHE A 85 13.63 15.47 5.87
N GLU A 86 13.48 15.67 7.17
CA GLU A 86 14.01 16.87 7.86
C GLU A 86 15.51 16.76 8.16
N SER A 87 16.01 15.52 8.32
CA SER A 87 17.42 15.26 8.58
C SER A 87 18.19 14.97 7.30
N GLU A 88 19.43 15.45 7.24
CA GLU A 88 20.35 15.11 6.16
C GLU A 88 20.78 13.65 6.29
N HIS A 89 20.46 12.83 5.31
CA HIS A 89 20.88 11.45 5.20
C HIS A 89 21.91 11.29 4.08
N LYS A 90 22.93 10.49 4.37
CA LYS A 90 23.97 10.15 3.40
C LYS A 90 23.67 8.83 2.70
N LEU A 91 24.32 8.66 1.57
CA LEU A 91 24.26 7.42 0.81
C LEU A 91 24.77 6.25 1.67
N GLY A 92 23.99 5.18 1.78
CA GLY A 92 24.31 4.02 2.60
C GLY A 92 23.77 4.06 4.03
N ASP A 93 23.20 5.19 4.48
CA ASP A 93 22.59 5.27 5.80
C ASP A 93 21.40 4.33 5.91
N THR A 94 21.17 3.84 7.12
CA THR A 94 20.03 2.96 7.42
C THR A 94 18.99 3.71 8.24
N ILE A 95 17.74 3.69 7.77
CA ILE A 95 16.60 4.31 8.44
C ILE A 95 15.70 3.19 8.97
N GLY A 96 15.44 3.22 10.27
CA GLY A 96 14.63 2.24 10.99
C GLY A 96 13.24 2.76 11.35
N VAL A 97 12.55 1.94 12.12
CA VAL A 97 11.21 2.21 12.62
C VAL A 97 11.13 3.40 13.59
N ASP A 98 12.28 3.82 14.13
CA ASP A 98 12.43 4.96 15.04
C ASP A 98 11.97 6.30 14.43
N LEU A 99 11.77 6.33 13.10
CA LEU A 99 11.18 7.46 12.41
C LEU A 99 9.75 7.77 12.90
N PHE A 100 9.04 6.78 13.44
CA PHE A 100 7.65 6.91 13.88
C PHE A 100 7.52 6.89 15.39
N ALA A 101 6.64 7.73 15.92
CA ALA A 101 6.31 7.78 17.34
C ALA A 101 4.96 7.08 17.63
N GLU A 102 4.82 6.55 18.84
CA GLU A 102 3.54 5.99 19.31
C GLU A 102 2.49 7.11 19.40
N GLY A 103 1.28 6.82 18.97
CA GLY A 103 0.18 7.78 18.90
C GLY A 103 0.12 8.64 17.65
N GLU A 104 1.16 8.64 16.83
CA GLU A 104 1.24 9.37 15.56
C GLU A 104 0.27 8.79 14.51
N PHE A 105 -0.12 9.64 13.54
CA PHE A 105 -0.94 9.21 12.41
C PHE A 105 -0.07 9.02 11.17
N VAL A 106 -0.31 7.92 10.46
CA VAL A 106 0.42 7.55 9.26
C VAL A 106 -0.52 7.15 8.13
N ASP A 107 -0.09 7.38 6.90
CA ASP A 107 -0.76 6.92 5.69
C ASP A 107 -0.08 5.67 5.18
N ILE A 108 -0.86 4.63 4.87
CA ILE A 108 -0.32 3.37 4.40
C ILE A 108 -0.81 3.05 3.01
N THR A 109 0.13 3.02 2.07
CA THR A 109 -0.13 2.67 0.68
C THR A 109 0.33 1.25 0.38
N GLY A 110 -0.52 0.48 -0.26
CA GLY A 110 -0.19 -0.89 -0.69
C GLY A 110 -1.02 -1.33 -1.89
N THR A 111 -0.72 -2.52 -2.39
CA THR A 111 -1.50 -3.13 -3.47
C THR A 111 -2.61 -3.99 -2.87
N SER A 112 -3.86 -3.69 -3.19
CA SER A 112 -5.02 -4.43 -2.70
C SER A 112 -5.02 -5.87 -3.24
N LYS A 113 -5.70 -6.78 -2.52
CA LYS A 113 -5.85 -8.17 -2.98
C LYS A 113 -6.60 -8.22 -4.31
N GLY A 114 -6.00 -8.86 -5.32
CA GLY A 114 -6.67 -9.11 -6.59
C GLY A 114 -7.85 -10.07 -6.43
N LYS A 115 -8.97 -9.76 -7.08
CA LYS A 115 -10.20 -10.58 -7.04
C LYS A 115 -10.61 -11.06 -8.44
N GLY A 116 -9.79 -10.80 -9.45
CA GLY A 116 -10.06 -11.14 -10.84
C GLY A 116 -11.22 -10.32 -11.43
N PHE A 117 -11.89 -10.86 -12.45
CA PHE A 117 -13.07 -10.25 -13.03
C PHE A 117 -14.28 -10.45 -12.11
N GLN A 118 -14.95 -9.37 -11.73
CA GLN A 118 -16.10 -9.41 -10.84
C GLN A 118 -17.31 -8.70 -11.46
N GLY A 119 -18.50 -9.24 -11.17
CA GLY A 119 -19.77 -8.61 -11.51
C GLY A 119 -20.03 -7.36 -10.67
N VAL A 120 -21.01 -6.57 -11.09
CA VAL A 120 -21.35 -5.27 -10.50
C VAL A 120 -21.79 -5.35 -9.03
N VAL A 121 -22.39 -6.45 -8.61
CA VAL A 121 -22.81 -6.64 -7.22
C VAL A 121 -21.60 -6.65 -6.30
N LYS A 122 -20.56 -7.41 -6.60
CA LYS A 122 -19.35 -7.48 -5.78
C LYS A 122 -18.43 -6.29 -5.98
N ARG A 123 -18.32 -5.80 -7.23
CA ARG A 123 -17.39 -4.73 -7.58
C ARG A 123 -17.87 -3.36 -7.11
N HIS A 124 -19.18 -3.10 -7.22
CA HIS A 124 -19.75 -1.77 -6.97
C HIS A 124 -20.84 -1.75 -5.90
N GLY A 125 -21.17 -2.90 -5.30
CA GLY A 125 -22.20 -2.99 -4.27
C GLY A 125 -23.62 -2.85 -4.80
N PHE A 126 -23.88 -3.16 -6.06
CA PHE A 126 -25.23 -3.12 -6.61
C PHE A 126 -26.10 -4.20 -5.98
N SER A 127 -27.35 -3.87 -5.68
CA SER A 127 -28.31 -4.82 -5.12
C SER A 127 -28.73 -5.93 -6.09
N GLY A 128 -28.62 -5.68 -7.38
CA GLY A 128 -29.22 -6.52 -8.39
C GLY A 128 -30.72 -6.31 -8.48
N VAL A 129 -31.41 -7.25 -9.10
CA VAL A 129 -32.87 -7.32 -9.13
C VAL A 129 -33.32 -8.32 -8.10
N GLY A 130 -34.29 -8.02 -7.25
CA GLY A 130 -34.76 -8.86 -6.13
C GLY A 130 -35.04 -10.33 -6.52
N GLN A 131 -35.62 -11.07 -5.59
CA GLN A 131 -35.88 -12.50 -5.81
C GLN A 131 -36.79 -12.74 -7.03
N ALA A 132 -36.63 -13.91 -7.67
CA ALA A 132 -37.42 -14.32 -8.80
C ALA A 132 -38.93 -14.34 -8.45
N THR A 133 -39.70 -13.52 -9.14
CA THR A 133 -41.19 -13.46 -9.02
C THR A 133 -41.76 -13.44 -10.44
N HIS A 134 -42.89 -14.14 -10.67
CA HIS A 134 -43.69 -14.10 -11.90
C HIS A 134 -42.84 -14.14 -13.19
N GLY A 135 -41.96 -15.16 -13.33
CA GLY A 135 -41.17 -15.37 -14.55
C GLY A 135 -39.81 -14.67 -14.58
N GLN A 136 -39.43 -13.92 -13.55
CA GLN A 136 -38.10 -13.32 -13.49
C GLN A 136 -37.04 -14.29 -12.95
N HIS A 137 -36.11 -14.75 -13.82
CA HIS A 137 -35.10 -15.74 -13.40
C HIS A 137 -33.66 -15.31 -13.69
N ASN A 138 -33.37 -14.64 -14.80
CA ASN A 138 -32.00 -14.50 -15.31
C ASN A 138 -31.32 -13.15 -15.03
N ARG A 139 -31.90 -12.27 -14.21
CA ARG A 139 -31.40 -10.90 -13.98
C ARG A 139 -31.02 -10.59 -12.53
N LEU A 140 -30.87 -11.59 -11.69
CA LEU A 140 -30.65 -11.42 -10.25
C LEU A 140 -29.42 -10.57 -9.91
N ARG A 141 -28.36 -10.67 -10.71
CA ARG A 141 -27.08 -9.98 -10.48
C ARG A 141 -26.71 -9.04 -11.64
N ALA A 142 -27.69 -8.57 -12.37
CA ALA A 142 -27.49 -7.66 -13.50
C ALA A 142 -27.23 -6.21 -13.02
N PRO A 143 -26.55 -5.38 -13.82
CA PRO A 143 -26.31 -3.98 -13.49
C PRO A 143 -27.57 -3.11 -13.57
N GLY A 144 -28.60 -3.55 -14.26
CA GLY A 144 -29.79 -2.74 -14.58
C GLY A 144 -29.54 -1.87 -15.82
N SER A 145 -30.25 -0.74 -15.92
CA SER A 145 -30.09 0.20 -17.02
C SER A 145 -28.69 0.82 -17.02
N ILE A 146 -28.10 0.96 -18.20
CA ILE A 146 -26.78 1.56 -18.41
C ILE A 146 -26.85 2.95 -19.05
N GLY A 147 -28.04 3.45 -19.33
CA GLY A 147 -28.27 4.77 -19.92
C GLY A 147 -29.70 4.95 -20.43
N ALA A 148 -29.97 6.08 -21.05
CA ALA A 148 -31.22 6.40 -21.71
C ALA A 148 -31.20 5.91 -23.17
N ALA A 149 -32.39 5.80 -23.81
CA ALA A 149 -32.53 5.24 -25.15
C ALA A 149 -32.02 6.17 -26.27
N SER A 150 -32.92 6.93 -26.89
CA SER A 150 -32.63 7.72 -28.10
C SER A 150 -31.74 8.93 -27.87
N TYR A 151 -31.74 9.50 -26.67
CA TYR A 151 -30.87 10.60 -26.29
C TYR A 151 -30.26 10.33 -24.91
N PRO A 152 -28.94 10.36 -24.76
CA PRO A 152 -27.87 10.78 -25.67
C PRO A 152 -27.39 9.69 -26.65
N ALA A 153 -28.05 8.54 -26.78
CA ALA A 153 -27.73 7.41 -27.64
C ALA A 153 -26.32 6.81 -27.42
N ARG A 154 -25.80 6.93 -26.22
CA ARG A 154 -24.48 6.41 -25.81
C ARG A 154 -24.44 6.07 -24.35
N VAL A 155 -23.50 5.22 -23.95
CA VAL A 155 -23.13 4.98 -22.56
C VAL A 155 -22.02 5.94 -22.16
N PHE A 156 -22.18 6.66 -21.06
CA PHE A 156 -21.17 7.61 -20.60
C PHE A 156 -19.92 6.89 -20.06
N LYS A 157 -18.77 7.55 -20.20
CA LYS A 157 -17.53 7.09 -19.58
C LYS A 157 -17.68 7.05 -18.05
N GLY A 158 -17.03 6.05 -17.40
CA GLY A 158 -17.10 5.89 -15.96
C GLY A 158 -18.33 5.14 -15.44
N MET A 159 -19.23 4.67 -16.32
CA MET A 159 -20.35 3.82 -15.93
C MET A 159 -19.84 2.58 -15.16
N ARG A 160 -20.47 2.30 -14.03
CA ARG A 160 -20.11 1.20 -13.15
C ARG A 160 -20.53 -0.14 -13.73
N MET A 161 -19.59 -0.84 -14.37
CA MET A 161 -19.79 -2.13 -15.00
C MET A 161 -18.94 -3.22 -14.37
N ALA A 162 -19.21 -4.47 -14.73
CA ALA A 162 -18.34 -5.61 -14.42
C ALA A 162 -16.91 -5.37 -14.94
N GLY A 163 -15.93 -5.97 -14.30
CA GLY A 163 -14.54 -5.86 -14.69
C GLY A 163 -13.58 -6.31 -13.62
N ARG A 164 -12.28 -6.07 -13.84
CA ARG A 164 -11.22 -6.40 -12.89
C ARG A 164 -11.42 -5.62 -11.58
N MET A 165 -11.27 -6.33 -10.47
CA MET A 165 -11.36 -5.78 -9.11
C MET A 165 -10.11 -6.11 -8.32
N GLY A 166 -9.59 -5.13 -7.59
CA GLY A 166 -8.38 -5.28 -6.79
C GLY A 166 -7.10 -5.32 -7.63
N ASN A 167 -5.98 -5.62 -6.97
CA ASN A 167 -4.63 -5.48 -7.50
C ASN A 167 -4.33 -4.04 -7.97
N GLU A 168 -4.85 -3.09 -7.23
CA GLU A 168 -4.71 -1.65 -7.44
C GLU A 168 -3.95 -1.04 -6.26
N ARG A 169 -3.26 0.07 -6.50
CA ARG A 169 -2.64 0.86 -5.44
C ARG A 169 -3.75 1.54 -4.64
N VAL A 170 -3.79 1.28 -3.35
CA VAL A 170 -4.76 1.86 -2.40
C VAL A 170 -4.01 2.46 -1.24
N THR A 171 -4.38 3.67 -0.84
CA THR A 171 -3.88 4.33 0.37
C THR A 171 -4.97 4.35 1.42
N VAL A 172 -4.65 3.91 2.62
CA VAL A 172 -5.48 4.06 3.82
C VAL A 172 -4.83 5.15 4.64
N GLN A 173 -5.55 6.25 4.81
CA GLN A 173 -5.07 7.45 5.48
C GLN A 173 -5.37 7.44 6.98
N ASN A 174 -4.60 8.22 7.74
CA ASN A 174 -4.83 8.50 9.16
C ASN A 174 -4.93 7.24 10.04
N LEU A 175 -4.04 6.28 9.83
CA LEU A 175 -3.92 5.13 10.72
C LEU A 175 -3.05 5.49 11.93
N ARG A 176 -3.59 5.33 13.14
CA ARG A 176 -2.86 5.61 14.37
C ARG A 176 -1.83 4.52 14.65
N VAL A 177 -0.61 4.92 14.95
CA VAL A 177 0.45 4.04 15.45
C VAL A 177 0.12 3.67 16.91
N LEU A 178 -0.02 2.38 17.19
CA LEU A 178 -0.33 1.88 18.53
C LEU A 178 0.93 1.54 19.33
N LYS A 179 1.91 0.94 18.65
CA LYS A 179 3.16 0.52 19.29
C LYS A 179 4.30 0.48 18.28
N VAL A 180 5.48 0.88 18.74
CA VAL A 180 6.75 0.78 17.98
C VAL A 180 7.68 -0.16 18.73
N VAL A 181 8.27 -1.15 18.04
CA VAL A 181 9.22 -2.10 18.62
C VAL A 181 10.52 -2.05 17.80
N PRO A 182 11.46 -1.17 18.17
CA PRO A 182 12.69 -0.94 17.40
C PRO A 182 13.57 -2.19 17.26
N GLU A 183 13.72 -2.96 18.32
CA GLU A 183 14.54 -4.18 18.34
C GLU A 183 14.19 -5.19 17.25
N LYS A 184 12.92 -5.24 16.85
CA LYS A 184 12.39 -6.17 15.85
C LYS A 184 11.98 -5.49 14.56
N ASN A 185 12.18 -4.17 14.44
CA ASN A 185 11.70 -3.33 13.33
C ASN A 185 10.19 -3.50 13.08
N LEU A 186 9.39 -3.58 14.16
CA LEU A 186 7.95 -3.76 14.06
C LEU A 186 7.21 -2.47 14.38
N LEU A 187 6.25 -2.16 13.51
CA LEU A 187 5.28 -1.10 13.68
C LEU A 187 3.88 -1.71 13.77
N VAL A 188 3.14 -1.35 14.82
CA VAL A 188 1.76 -1.80 15.01
C VAL A 188 0.83 -0.63 14.78
N VAL A 189 -0.05 -0.73 13.78
CA VAL A 189 -1.02 0.30 13.42
C VAL A 189 -2.44 -0.16 13.67
N LYS A 190 -3.31 0.76 14.08
CA LYS A 190 -4.72 0.50 14.31
C LYS A 190 -5.43 0.19 12.98
N GLY A 191 -6.22 -0.87 12.96
CA GLY A 191 -7.05 -1.22 11.80
C GLY A 191 -6.35 -2.12 10.77
N CYS A 192 -6.89 -2.13 9.56
CA CYS A 192 -6.40 -2.97 8.47
C CYS A 192 -5.63 -2.15 7.43
N VAL A 193 -4.61 -2.79 6.84
CA VAL A 193 -3.83 -2.22 5.74
C VAL A 193 -4.05 -3.03 4.45
N PRO A 194 -3.89 -2.42 3.26
CA PRO A 194 -4.11 -3.11 2.00
C PRO A 194 -3.13 -4.26 1.77
N GLY A 195 -3.51 -5.21 0.93
CA GLY A 195 -2.66 -6.32 0.51
C GLY A 195 -2.81 -7.62 1.31
N HIS A 196 -2.09 -8.63 0.87
CA HIS A 196 -1.99 -9.94 1.54
C HIS A 196 -0.85 -9.95 2.58
N LYS A 197 -0.68 -11.03 3.32
CA LYS A 197 0.51 -11.25 4.16
C LYS A 197 1.76 -11.21 3.29
N ASN A 198 2.84 -10.64 3.81
CA ASN A 198 4.12 -10.43 3.13
C ASN A 198 4.04 -9.51 1.88
N SER A 199 2.97 -8.72 1.73
CA SER A 199 2.93 -7.69 0.69
C SER A 199 3.72 -6.46 1.13
N TYR A 200 4.43 -5.84 0.18
CA TYR A 200 5.09 -4.57 0.41
C TYR A 200 4.06 -3.46 0.59
N ILE A 201 4.33 -2.62 1.56
CA ILE A 201 3.57 -1.42 1.87
C ILE A 201 4.50 -0.23 2.06
N LEU A 202 4.00 0.96 1.79
CA LEU A 202 4.68 2.22 2.00
C LEU A 202 3.98 2.91 3.17
N ILE A 203 4.76 3.35 4.14
CA ILE A 203 4.29 4.04 5.32
C ILE A 203 4.81 5.46 5.21
N SER A 204 3.94 6.45 5.25
CA SER A 204 4.31 7.87 5.14
C SER A 204 3.64 8.69 6.23
N LYS A 205 4.33 9.74 6.69
CA LYS A 205 3.86 10.73 7.64
C LYS A 205 4.03 12.12 7.10
#